data_3f346ec4ef509152a9f3109ceeeea8d7
#
_entry.id   3f346ec4ef509152a9f3109ceeeea8d7
#
_cell.length_a   1.000
_cell.length_b   1.000
_cell.length_c   1.000
_cell.angle_alpha   90.00
_cell.angle_beta   90.00
_cell.angle_gamma   90.00
#
_symmetry.space_group_name_H-M   'P 1'
#
loop_
_entity.id
_entity.type
_entity.pdbx_description
1 polymer ?
#
loop_
_entity_poly.entity_id
_entity_poly.type
_entity_poly.pdbx_seq_one_letter_code
_entity_poly.pdbx_strand_id
1 'polypeptide(L)'
;MLRNVTRVLTVLALLVGAPFAAFAQEATLTGTVTDSTGGVLPGVTITATQTATGNTFVGVTDEKGGFRIPVRVGLLKVDAELPGFGTVSRQVEMLVGQTATLNLQLSPSTVQESVTVTGEAPLVDTTSSSMASNVDPRQM
;
A
#
# COMPACT_ATOMS: atom_id res chain seq x y z
N MET A 1 46.76 6.23 47.24
CA MET A 1 45.30 6.26 46.98
C MET A 1 44.93 7.09 45.75
N LEU A 2 45.47 8.28 45.56
CA LEU A 2 45.16 9.11 44.36
C LEU A 2 45.40 8.42 43.03
N ARG A 3 46.49 7.65 42.88
CA ARG A 3 46.86 6.95 41.65
C ARG A 3 45.85 5.91 41.19
N ASN A 4 45.14 5.27 42.12
CA ASN A 4 44.11 4.30 41.76
C ASN A 4 42.78 4.98 41.42
N VAL A 5 42.47 6.11 42.07
CA VAL A 5 41.29 6.92 41.74
C VAL A 5 41.41 7.49 40.31
N THR A 6 42.61 7.99 39.92
CA THR A 6 42.84 8.51 38.57
C THR A 6 42.70 7.42 37.49
N ARG A 7 43.18 6.19 37.79
CA ARG A 7 43.01 5.05 36.86
C ARG A 7 41.54 4.61 36.73
N VAL A 8 40.78 4.61 37.81
CA VAL A 8 39.36 4.31 37.75
C VAL A 8 38.59 5.37 37.01
N LEU A 9 38.93 6.65 37.16
CA LEU A 9 38.31 7.76 36.46
C LEU A 9 38.59 7.72 34.95
N THR A 10 39.84 7.36 34.55
CA THR A 10 40.22 7.23 33.14
C THR A 10 39.52 6.04 32.47
N VAL A 11 39.37 4.89 33.16
CA VAL A 11 38.66 3.75 32.64
C VAL A 11 37.17 4.05 32.51
N LEU A 12 36.58 4.75 33.48
CA LEU A 12 35.17 5.17 33.44
C LEU A 12 34.92 6.18 32.32
N ALA A 13 35.81 7.12 32.08
CA ALA A 13 35.72 8.07 30.96
C ALA A 13 35.85 7.39 29.60
N LEU A 14 36.68 6.35 29.48
CA LEU A 14 36.82 5.55 28.27
C LEU A 14 35.55 4.73 27.96
N LEU A 15 34.84 4.26 28.98
CA LEU A 15 33.60 3.48 28.86
C LEU A 15 32.43 4.36 28.41
N VAL A 16 32.39 5.62 28.80
CA VAL A 16 31.29 6.57 28.45
C VAL A 16 31.48 7.13 27.04
N GLY A 17 32.72 7.13 26.50
CA GLY A 17 33.05 7.65 25.17
C GLY A 17 32.90 6.68 24.01
N ALA A 18 32.43 5.44 24.23
CA ALA A 18 32.16 4.52 23.13
C ALA A 18 30.93 5.01 22.34
N PRO A 19 31.09 5.43 21.07
CA PRO A 19 29.92 5.72 20.25
C PRO A 19 29.14 4.41 20.08
N PHE A 20 27.97 4.34 20.67
CA PHE A 20 27.00 3.32 20.29
C PHE A 20 26.63 3.61 18.83
N ALA A 21 27.31 2.94 17.90
CA ALA A 21 26.84 2.88 16.53
C ALA A 21 25.46 2.22 16.57
N ALA A 22 24.44 3.05 16.67
CA ALA A 22 23.07 2.60 16.44
C ALA A 22 23.04 2.14 14.98
N PHE A 23 23.18 0.85 14.76
CA PHE A 23 22.93 0.23 13.47
C PHE A 23 21.44 0.46 13.19
N ALA A 24 21.18 1.54 12.41
CA ALA A 24 19.87 1.73 11.86
C ALA A 24 19.54 0.46 11.07
N GLN A 25 18.45 -0.20 11.42
CA GLN A 25 17.97 -1.40 10.71
C GLN A 25 17.43 -0.93 9.36
N GLU A 26 18.34 -0.65 8.43
CA GLU A 26 18.02 -0.17 7.10
C GLU A 26 18.04 -1.34 6.11
N ALA A 27 17.09 -1.29 5.19
CA ALA A 27 16.99 -2.15 4.03
C ALA A 27 16.74 -1.26 2.81
N THR A 28 16.93 -1.78 1.62
CA THR A 28 16.68 -1.03 0.39
C THR A 28 15.62 -1.74 -0.43
N LEU A 29 14.54 -1.04 -0.75
CA LEU A 29 13.55 -1.47 -1.72
C LEU A 29 13.89 -0.86 -3.07
N THR A 30 14.07 -1.68 -4.10
CA THR A 30 14.33 -1.27 -5.48
C THR A 30 13.38 -1.98 -6.43
N GLY A 31 13.26 -1.50 -7.65
CA GLY A 31 12.44 -2.15 -8.67
C GLY A 31 12.19 -1.28 -9.86
N THR A 32 11.36 -1.77 -10.75
CA THR A 32 10.89 -1.06 -11.95
C THR A 32 9.38 -1.07 -12.02
N VAL A 33 8.82 -0.01 -12.58
CA VAL A 33 7.38 0.09 -12.83
C VAL A 33 7.16 0.15 -14.33
N THR A 34 6.26 -0.70 -14.81
CA THR A 34 5.89 -0.80 -16.23
C THR A 34 4.37 -0.70 -16.38
N ASP A 35 3.93 -0.40 -17.59
CA ASP A 35 2.53 -0.52 -17.96
C ASP A 35 2.18 -1.96 -18.40
N SER A 36 0.92 -2.18 -18.75
CA SER A 36 0.43 -3.49 -19.24
C SER A 36 1.04 -3.90 -20.58
N THR A 37 1.67 -2.99 -21.34
CA THR A 37 2.34 -3.26 -22.61
C THR A 37 3.84 -3.54 -22.43
N GLY A 38 4.37 -3.38 -21.21
CA GLY A 38 5.78 -3.52 -20.88
C GLY A 38 6.58 -2.23 -20.99
N GLY A 39 5.92 -1.11 -21.30
CA GLY A 39 6.54 0.22 -21.32
C GLY A 39 6.89 0.69 -19.91
N VAL A 40 8.06 1.30 -19.72
CA VAL A 40 8.45 1.85 -18.43
C VAL A 40 7.63 3.09 -18.07
N LEU A 41 7.29 3.24 -16.81
CA LEU A 41 6.50 4.36 -16.32
C LEU A 41 7.34 5.28 -15.41
N PRO A 42 7.78 6.44 -15.89
CA PRO A 42 8.42 7.45 -15.06
C PRO A 42 7.36 8.24 -14.27
N GLY A 43 7.80 8.82 -13.14
CA GLY A 43 6.95 9.69 -12.32
C GLY A 43 5.91 8.96 -11.47
N VAL A 44 5.99 7.63 -11.35
CA VAL A 44 5.12 6.85 -10.45
C VAL A 44 5.53 7.11 -9.01
N THR A 45 4.59 7.46 -8.16
CA THR A 45 4.80 7.58 -6.73
C THR A 45 4.71 6.22 -6.07
N ILE A 46 5.79 5.83 -5.39
CA ILE A 46 5.88 4.58 -4.63
C ILE A 46 5.83 4.92 -3.15
N THR A 47 4.84 4.41 -2.46
CA THR A 47 4.66 4.59 -1.01
C THR A 47 4.81 3.25 -0.32
N ALA A 48 5.85 3.09 0.48
CA ALA A 48 6.07 1.90 1.30
C ALA A 48 5.69 2.20 2.74
N THR A 49 4.67 1.54 3.26
CA THR A 49 4.17 1.70 4.63
C THR A 49 4.52 0.50 5.47
N GLN A 50 5.25 0.70 6.57
CA GLN A 50 5.57 -0.36 7.52
C GLN A 50 4.34 -0.72 8.33
N THR A 51 3.86 -1.95 8.21
CA THR A 51 2.58 -2.40 8.79
C THR A 51 2.57 -2.36 10.30
N ALA A 52 3.72 -2.62 10.94
CA ALA A 52 3.83 -2.68 12.39
C ALA A 52 3.84 -1.31 13.07
N THR A 53 4.40 -0.28 12.43
CA THR A 53 4.63 1.05 13.03
C THR A 53 3.88 2.17 12.32
N GLY A 54 3.38 1.93 11.10
CA GLY A 54 2.76 2.94 10.26
C GLY A 54 3.75 3.93 9.62
N ASN A 55 5.06 3.71 9.75
CA ASN A 55 6.07 4.54 9.11
C ASN A 55 5.96 4.43 7.59
N THR A 56 6.05 5.58 6.92
CA THR A 56 5.89 5.69 5.47
C THR A 56 7.20 6.16 4.83
N PHE A 57 7.57 5.52 3.73
CA PHE A 57 8.73 5.86 2.92
C PHE A 57 8.23 6.10 1.49
N VAL A 58 8.59 7.24 0.90
CA VAL A 58 8.10 7.63 -0.42
C VAL A 58 9.26 7.80 -1.38
N GLY A 59 9.07 7.32 -2.60
CA GLY A 59 9.98 7.52 -3.73
C GLY A 59 9.20 7.71 -5.02
N VAL A 60 9.91 8.13 -6.06
CA VAL A 60 9.34 8.34 -7.38
C VAL A 60 10.19 7.61 -8.40
N THR A 61 9.57 7.04 -9.44
CA THR A 61 10.32 6.37 -10.51
C THR A 61 11.03 7.37 -11.41
N ASP A 62 12.24 6.99 -11.83
CA ASP A 62 13.08 7.74 -12.76
C ASP A 62 12.59 7.60 -14.23
N GLU A 63 13.32 8.19 -15.18
CA GLU A 63 13.03 8.13 -16.63
C GLU A 63 12.97 6.71 -17.20
N LYS A 64 13.59 5.76 -16.51
CA LYS A 64 13.62 4.33 -16.89
C LYS A 64 12.59 3.51 -16.12
N GLY A 65 11.69 4.18 -15.38
CA GLY A 65 10.71 3.52 -14.52
C GLY A 65 11.32 2.87 -13.27
N GLY A 66 12.60 3.09 -12.99
CA GLY A 66 13.30 2.54 -11.84
C GLY A 66 13.04 3.34 -10.57
N PHE A 67 13.01 2.66 -9.41
CA PHE A 67 12.96 3.33 -8.11
C PHE A 67 13.91 2.67 -7.11
N ARG A 68 14.34 3.47 -6.14
CA ARG A 68 15.16 3.01 -5.01
C ARG A 68 14.79 3.81 -3.77
N ILE A 69 14.34 3.10 -2.74
CA ILE A 69 13.84 3.70 -1.49
C ILE A 69 14.53 3.02 -0.31
N PRO A 70 15.24 3.77 0.54
CA PRO A 70 15.70 3.25 1.82
C PRO A 70 14.47 3.07 2.74
N VAL A 71 14.33 1.87 3.29
CA VAL A 71 13.19 1.48 4.12
C VAL A 71 13.66 0.81 5.40
N ARG A 72 12.80 0.67 6.38
CA ARG A 72 13.08 -0.12 7.58
C ARG A 72 12.68 -1.58 7.39
N VAL A 73 13.31 -2.44 8.19
CA VAL A 73 13.02 -3.87 8.23
C VAL A 73 11.59 -4.15 8.72
N GLY A 74 11.02 -5.24 8.26
CA GLY A 74 9.67 -5.70 8.60
C GLY A 74 8.77 -5.83 7.39
N LEU A 75 7.49 -6.07 7.65
CA LEU A 75 6.49 -6.18 6.60
C LEU A 75 6.08 -4.79 6.11
N LEU A 76 6.25 -4.56 4.82
CA LEU A 76 5.89 -3.33 4.13
C LEU A 76 4.71 -3.57 3.19
N LYS A 77 3.75 -2.66 3.21
CA LYS A 77 2.76 -2.50 2.16
C LYS A 77 3.28 -1.45 1.19
N VAL A 78 3.45 -1.82 -0.06
CA VAL A 78 3.98 -0.94 -1.12
C VAL A 78 2.85 -0.63 -2.08
N ASP A 79 2.49 0.64 -2.18
CA ASP A 79 1.49 1.17 -3.08
C ASP A 79 2.18 1.97 -4.19
N ALA A 80 1.81 1.71 -5.45
CA ALA A 80 2.29 2.44 -6.61
C ALA A 80 1.12 3.21 -7.25
N GLU A 81 1.29 4.50 -7.43
CA GLU A 81 0.27 5.41 -7.92
C GLU A 81 0.79 6.31 -9.03
N LEU A 82 0.01 6.42 -10.11
CA LEU A 82 0.26 7.37 -11.19
C LEU A 82 -1.09 7.88 -11.70
N PRO A 83 -1.26 9.21 -11.88
CA PRO A 83 -2.48 9.76 -12.47
C PRO A 83 -2.80 9.11 -13.82
N GLY A 84 -4.03 8.62 -14.00
CA GLY A 84 -4.47 7.91 -15.19
C GLY A 84 -4.21 6.40 -15.19
N PHE A 85 -3.63 5.86 -14.11
CA PHE A 85 -3.42 4.43 -13.89
C PHE A 85 -4.09 3.95 -12.60
N GLY A 86 -4.43 2.67 -12.56
CA GLY A 86 -4.93 2.04 -11.35
C GLY A 86 -3.82 1.86 -10.31
N THR A 87 -4.13 2.10 -9.04
CA THR A 87 -3.20 1.87 -7.93
C THR A 87 -2.92 0.38 -7.77
N VAL A 88 -1.65 0.03 -7.64
CA VAL A 88 -1.21 -1.36 -7.40
C VAL A 88 -0.60 -1.45 -6.01
N SER A 89 -1.09 -2.40 -5.21
CA SER A 89 -0.57 -2.70 -3.87
C SER A 89 0.12 -4.05 -3.84
N ARG A 90 1.28 -4.12 -3.16
CA ARG A 90 2.01 -5.36 -2.89
C ARG A 90 2.54 -5.36 -1.46
N GLN A 91 2.70 -6.53 -0.90
CA GLN A 91 3.37 -6.71 0.38
C GLN A 91 4.75 -7.32 0.16
N VAL A 92 5.73 -6.84 0.89
CA VAL A 92 7.11 -7.34 0.86
C VAL A 92 7.67 -7.34 2.29
N GLU A 93 8.33 -8.43 2.66
CA GLU A 93 9.05 -8.51 3.92
C GLU A 93 10.51 -8.12 3.69
N MET A 94 10.99 -7.18 4.51
CA MET A 94 12.36 -6.64 4.43
C MET A 94 13.17 -7.11 5.62
N LEU A 95 14.32 -7.72 5.35
CA LEU A 95 15.28 -8.13 6.37
C LEU A 95 16.41 -7.11 6.49
N VAL A 96 17.15 -7.18 7.62
CA VAL A 96 18.26 -6.27 7.91
C VAL A 96 19.31 -6.33 6.81
N GLY A 97 19.70 -5.19 6.27
CA GLY A 97 20.70 -5.07 5.21
C GLY A 97 20.30 -5.64 3.85
N GLN A 98 19.04 -6.07 3.71
CA GLN A 98 18.56 -6.64 2.46
C GLN A 98 18.26 -5.57 1.42
N THR A 99 18.58 -5.89 0.16
CA THR A 99 18.02 -5.19 -1.00
C THR A 99 16.99 -6.10 -1.65
N ALA A 100 15.72 -5.72 -1.58
CA ALA A 100 14.64 -6.43 -2.26
C ALA A 100 14.31 -5.74 -3.58
N THR A 101 14.07 -6.54 -4.63
CA THR A 101 13.63 -6.04 -5.93
C THR A 101 12.16 -6.35 -6.13
N LEU A 102 11.36 -5.32 -6.33
CA LEU A 102 9.92 -5.41 -6.53
C LEU A 102 9.54 -4.75 -7.86
N ASN A 103 9.20 -5.55 -8.85
CA ASN A 103 8.70 -5.04 -10.13
C ASN A 103 7.18 -4.94 -10.08
N LEU A 104 6.66 -3.79 -10.49
CA LEU A 104 5.24 -3.47 -10.45
C LEU A 104 4.74 -3.19 -11.87
N GLN A 105 3.52 -3.62 -12.15
CA GLN A 105 2.85 -3.36 -13.42
C GLN A 105 1.55 -2.64 -13.15
N LEU A 106 1.40 -1.44 -13.73
CA LEU A 106 0.18 -0.64 -13.65
C LEU A 106 -0.62 -0.79 -14.94
N SER A 107 -1.93 -0.82 -14.80
CA SER A 107 -2.84 -0.76 -15.95
C SER A 107 -3.50 0.62 -15.98
N PRO A 108 -3.76 1.18 -17.18
CA PRO A 108 -4.54 2.40 -17.29
C PRO A 108 -5.85 2.25 -16.51
N SER A 109 -6.19 3.23 -15.67
CA SER A 109 -7.51 3.27 -15.08
C SER A 109 -8.47 3.59 -16.23
N THR A 110 -9.13 2.57 -16.77
CA THR A 110 -10.40 2.82 -17.44
C THR A 110 -11.27 3.44 -16.35
N VAL A 111 -11.70 4.69 -16.57
CA VAL A 111 -12.75 5.30 -15.77
C VAL A 111 -13.97 4.39 -16.00
N GLN A 112 -14.11 3.36 -15.18
CA GLN A 112 -15.41 2.79 -14.96
C GLN A 112 -16.13 3.91 -14.20
N GLU A 113 -16.85 4.75 -14.95
CA GLU A 113 -18.00 5.40 -14.37
C GLU A 113 -18.79 4.27 -13.74
N SER A 114 -18.68 4.17 -12.42
CA SER A 114 -19.59 3.40 -11.63
C SER A 114 -20.92 4.13 -11.78
N VAL A 115 -21.62 3.82 -12.87
CA VAL A 115 -23.04 4.09 -12.96
C VAL A 115 -23.63 3.17 -11.91
N THR A 116 -23.74 3.70 -10.70
CA THR A 116 -24.65 3.15 -9.71
C THR A 116 -26.03 3.33 -10.34
N VAL A 117 -26.47 2.35 -11.12
CA VAL A 117 -27.87 2.18 -11.44
C VAL A 117 -28.50 1.86 -10.10
N THR A 118 -28.95 2.88 -9.41
CA THR A 118 -29.94 2.76 -8.36
C THR A 118 -31.19 2.28 -9.12
N GLY A 119 -31.27 0.97 -9.28
CA GLY A 119 -32.48 0.32 -9.73
C GLY A 119 -33.53 0.56 -8.66
N GLU A 120 -34.19 1.69 -8.77
CA GLU A 120 -35.49 1.89 -8.18
C GLU A 120 -36.38 0.83 -8.86
N ALA A 121 -36.50 -0.30 -8.19
CA ALA A 121 -37.43 -1.34 -8.61
C ALA A 121 -38.82 -0.70 -8.67
N PRO A 122 -39.49 -0.70 -9.84
CA PRO A 122 -40.84 -0.25 -9.87
C PRO A 122 -41.63 -1.16 -8.92
N LEU A 123 -42.23 -0.55 -7.91
CA LEU A 123 -43.22 -1.19 -7.07
C LEU A 123 -44.34 -1.66 -8.00
N VAL A 124 -44.31 -2.93 -8.36
CA VAL A 124 -45.47 -3.58 -8.99
C VAL A 124 -46.52 -3.68 -7.91
N ASP A 125 -47.45 -2.75 -7.97
CA ASP A 125 -48.64 -2.74 -7.14
C ASP A 125 -49.54 -3.93 -7.58
N THR A 126 -49.40 -5.06 -6.91
CA THR A 126 -50.20 -6.27 -7.13
C THR A 126 -51.50 -6.23 -6.31
N THR A 127 -52.04 -5.04 -6.12
CA THR A 127 -53.32 -4.90 -5.43
C THR A 127 -54.37 -4.42 -6.40
N SER A 128 -54.80 -5.26 -7.34
CA SER A 128 -56.07 -5.15 -8.03
C SER A 128 -56.33 -6.39 -8.88
N SER A 129 -56.74 -7.47 -8.26
CA SER A 129 -57.46 -8.55 -8.88
C SER A 129 -58.64 -8.97 -7.98
N SER A 130 -59.55 -8.04 -7.78
CA SER A 130 -60.87 -8.39 -7.39
C SER A 130 -61.65 -8.78 -8.67
N MET A 131 -61.49 -9.99 -9.13
CA MET A 131 -62.46 -10.60 -10.02
C MET A 131 -63.64 -11.00 -9.20
N ALA A 132 -64.57 -10.10 -9.07
CA ALA A 132 -65.93 -10.45 -8.71
C ALA A 132 -66.53 -11.15 -9.91
N SER A 133 -66.45 -12.46 -9.95
CA SER A 133 -67.29 -13.31 -10.80
C SER A 133 -68.63 -13.41 -10.14
N ASN A 134 -69.53 -12.53 -10.52
CA ASN A 134 -70.93 -12.63 -10.22
C ASN A 134 -71.53 -13.68 -11.17
N VAL A 135 -71.57 -14.91 -10.73
CA VAL A 135 -72.34 -15.94 -11.39
C VAL A 135 -73.82 -15.86 -10.89
N ASP A 136 -74.63 -15.30 -11.73
CA ASP A 136 -76.08 -15.26 -11.53
C ASP A 136 -76.69 -16.70 -11.70
N PRO A 137 -77.35 -17.29 -10.67
CA PRO A 137 -77.88 -18.60 -10.76
C PRO A 137 -79.40 -18.53 -11.17
N ARG A 138 -79.67 -17.96 -12.33
CA ARG A 138 -80.97 -18.03 -12.94
C ARG A 138 -80.89 -18.10 -14.45
N GLN A 139 -80.90 -19.31 -14.91
CA GLN A 139 -81.60 -19.78 -16.10
C GLN A 139 -81.38 -21.28 -16.20
N MET A 140 -82.31 -22.00 -15.69
CA MET A 140 -82.99 -23.25 -16.15
C MET A 140 -82.16 -24.18 -16.99
#